data_7a32e6f7e53e657142a3ad60e93be5a1
#
_entry.id   7a32e6f7e53e657142a3ad60e93be5a1
#
_cell.length_a   1.000
_cell.length_b   1.000
_cell.length_c   1.000
_cell.angle_alpha   90.00
_cell.angle_beta   90.00
_cell.angle_gamma   90.00
#
_symmetry.space_group_name_H-M   'P 1'
#
loop_
_entity.id
_entity.type
_entity.pdbx_description
1 polymer ?
#
loop_
_entity_poly.entity_id
_entity_poly.type
_entity_poly.pdbx_seq_one_letter_code
_entity_poly.pdbx_strand_id
1 'polypeptide(L)'
;KFKEEERHKMEIWATAQSEFLSLPVDADPGNLHIKIFQNNTSTPMILVNKDSTIKVNNMPGIQKTDTAFIHGKINKFKSENKPISIEYKGENLATLYYGNSEVLTKLKYYPIALLLIIFLFGTVIYFLFKTNKTSEQNKLWAGMAKETAHQIGTPLSSLLGWNELLRSENINPEITKEIDKDINRLETITERFSKIGSLPILNEYDIVEETKNAFDYLKLRSSKLIQFSFNSQVDHVPVLLNKALYNWTIENLVKNGIDAMRGKGSIAIEIVPNGNWVKVLISDTGSGIPKKNFQTIFNPGVTSKKRGWGLGLSLVKRIVEEYHKGKIKVLNSTKDGTIMQITFKVKN
;
A
#
# COMPACT_ATOMS: atom_id res chain seq x y z
N LYS A 1 -23.40 -34.20 -6.11
CA LYS A 1 -24.24 -34.33 -7.31
C LYS A 1 -23.44 -34.76 -8.54
N PHE A 2 -22.51 -33.95 -9.08
CA PHE A 2 -21.73 -34.29 -10.30
C PHE A 2 -20.93 -35.61 -10.12
N LYS A 3 -20.33 -35.83 -8.96
CA LYS A 3 -19.58 -37.06 -8.70
C LYS A 3 -20.50 -38.29 -8.63
N GLU A 4 -21.73 -38.14 -8.14
CA GLU A 4 -22.75 -39.20 -8.11
C GLU A 4 -23.26 -39.50 -9.51
N GLU A 5 -23.47 -38.50 -10.34
CA GLU A 5 -23.85 -38.65 -11.75
C GLU A 5 -22.77 -39.41 -12.55
N GLU A 6 -21.48 -39.10 -12.32
CA GLU A 6 -20.38 -39.87 -12.96
C GLU A 6 -20.36 -41.31 -12.48
N ARG A 7 -20.57 -41.53 -11.17
CA ARG A 7 -20.66 -42.89 -10.64
C ARG A 7 -21.79 -43.70 -11.27
N HIS A 8 -22.96 -43.11 -11.34
CA HIS A 8 -24.14 -43.75 -11.96
C HIS A 8 -23.89 -44.05 -13.44
N LYS A 9 -23.26 -43.17 -14.18
CA LYS A 9 -22.85 -43.43 -15.54
C LYS A 9 -21.87 -44.59 -15.68
N MET A 10 -20.93 -44.72 -14.74
CA MET A 10 -20.00 -45.85 -14.73
C MET A 10 -20.64 -47.15 -14.28
N GLU A 11 -21.64 -47.13 -13.42
CA GLU A 11 -22.46 -48.31 -13.04
C GLU A 11 -23.26 -48.83 -14.25
N ILE A 12 -23.89 -47.93 -15.03
CA ILE A 12 -24.58 -48.31 -16.28
C ILE A 12 -23.57 -48.94 -17.26
N TRP A 13 -22.39 -48.33 -17.41
CA TRP A 13 -21.36 -48.88 -18.28
C TRP A 13 -20.88 -50.26 -17.82
N ALA A 14 -20.68 -50.47 -16.51
CA ALA A 14 -20.28 -51.73 -15.93
C ALA A 14 -21.34 -52.83 -16.12
N THR A 15 -22.62 -52.48 -15.99
CA THR A 15 -23.74 -53.41 -16.25
C THR A 15 -23.76 -53.81 -17.73
N ALA A 16 -23.62 -52.88 -18.64
CA ALA A 16 -23.56 -53.18 -20.07
C ALA A 16 -22.34 -54.08 -20.42
N GLN A 17 -21.20 -53.83 -19.73
CA GLN A 17 -20.00 -54.66 -19.91
C GLN A 17 -20.18 -56.07 -19.35
N SER A 18 -20.91 -56.28 -18.25
CA SER A 18 -21.27 -57.57 -17.70
C SER A 18 -22.11 -58.38 -18.68
N GLU A 19 -23.17 -57.79 -19.22
CA GLU A 19 -24.01 -58.42 -20.22
C GLU A 19 -23.21 -58.77 -21.49
N PHE A 20 -22.38 -57.85 -22.00
CA PHE A 20 -21.56 -58.06 -23.18
C PHE A 20 -20.58 -59.24 -22.99
N LEU A 21 -19.91 -59.33 -21.83
CA LEU A 21 -18.99 -60.44 -21.54
C LEU A 21 -19.68 -61.81 -21.40
N SER A 22 -20.98 -61.81 -21.12
CA SER A 22 -21.77 -63.03 -21.00
C SER A 22 -22.36 -63.56 -22.30
N LEU A 23 -22.32 -62.76 -23.37
CA LEU A 23 -22.80 -63.16 -24.67
C LEU A 23 -21.93 -64.25 -25.32
N PRO A 24 -22.51 -65.22 -26.07
CA PRO A 24 -21.76 -66.14 -26.90
C PRO A 24 -20.89 -65.36 -27.94
N VAL A 25 -19.75 -65.94 -28.33
CA VAL A 25 -18.77 -65.27 -29.21
C VAL A 25 -19.42 -64.80 -30.55
N ASP A 26 -20.42 -65.52 -31.05
CA ASP A 26 -21.10 -65.25 -32.32
C ASP A 26 -22.39 -64.41 -32.15
N ALA A 27 -22.71 -63.97 -30.94
CA ALA A 27 -23.91 -63.19 -30.70
C ALA A 27 -23.72 -61.72 -31.02
N ASP A 28 -24.71 -61.10 -31.67
CA ASP A 28 -24.76 -59.65 -31.92
C ASP A 28 -24.91 -58.91 -30.56
N PRO A 29 -23.99 -58.05 -30.17
CA PRO A 29 -24.08 -57.28 -28.92
C PRO A 29 -25.24 -56.31 -28.91
N GLY A 30 -25.84 -55.99 -30.05
CA GLY A 30 -26.91 -55.04 -30.20
C GLY A 30 -26.44 -53.58 -30.10
N ASN A 31 -27.26 -52.71 -30.68
CA ASN A 31 -26.95 -51.25 -30.78
C ASN A 31 -26.87 -50.53 -29.42
N LEU A 32 -27.54 -51.08 -28.37
CA LEU A 32 -27.56 -50.43 -27.05
C LEU A 32 -26.21 -50.47 -26.35
N HIS A 33 -25.56 -51.64 -26.29
CA HIS A 33 -24.25 -51.80 -25.70
C HIS A 33 -23.19 -50.90 -26.39
N ILE A 34 -23.20 -50.87 -27.73
CA ILE A 34 -22.28 -50.03 -28.51
C ILE A 34 -22.49 -48.57 -28.17
N LYS A 35 -23.72 -48.07 -28.09
CA LYS A 35 -24.02 -46.68 -27.71
C LYS A 35 -23.54 -46.34 -26.29
N ILE A 36 -23.75 -47.24 -25.32
CA ILE A 36 -23.29 -47.03 -23.92
C ILE A 36 -21.75 -46.92 -23.88
N PHE A 37 -21.02 -47.75 -24.60
CA PHE A 37 -19.57 -47.71 -24.64
C PHE A 37 -19.03 -46.46 -25.34
N GLN A 38 -19.67 -46.07 -26.43
CA GLN A 38 -19.31 -44.88 -27.21
C GLN A 38 -19.62 -43.56 -26.47
N ASN A 39 -20.69 -43.54 -25.67
CA ASN A 39 -21.08 -42.33 -24.92
C ASN A 39 -20.13 -41.98 -23.75
N ASN A 40 -19.29 -42.89 -23.32
CA ASN A 40 -18.29 -42.59 -22.31
C ASN A 40 -17.00 -42.05 -22.94
N THR A 41 -16.99 -40.78 -23.30
CA THR A 41 -15.85 -40.10 -23.96
C THR A 41 -14.94 -39.33 -23.01
N SER A 42 -15.41 -39.04 -21.78
CA SER A 42 -14.75 -38.05 -20.89
C SER A 42 -14.16 -38.66 -19.62
N THR A 43 -14.68 -39.79 -19.14
CA THR A 43 -14.21 -40.40 -17.88
C THR A 43 -13.08 -41.41 -18.17
N PRO A 44 -11.88 -41.17 -17.65
CA PRO A 44 -10.76 -42.11 -17.84
C PRO A 44 -11.01 -43.37 -17.00
N MET A 45 -10.79 -44.54 -17.61
CA MET A 45 -11.05 -45.81 -16.93
C MET A 45 -10.08 -46.91 -17.34
N ILE A 46 -9.87 -47.86 -16.41
CA ILE A 46 -9.07 -49.04 -16.55
C ILE A 46 -9.90 -50.23 -16.12
N LEU A 47 -10.08 -51.18 -17.03
CA LEU A 47 -10.74 -52.45 -16.77
C LEU A 47 -9.66 -53.52 -16.58
N VAL A 48 -9.74 -54.24 -15.43
CA VAL A 48 -8.87 -55.36 -15.12
C VAL A 48 -9.71 -56.61 -15.14
N ASN A 49 -9.51 -57.48 -16.09
CA ASN A 49 -10.24 -58.75 -16.22
C ASN A 49 -9.70 -59.82 -15.23
N LYS A 50 -10.44 -60.92 -15.06
CA LYS A 50 -10.09 -62.05 -14.19
C LYS A 50 -8.78 -62.74 -14.62
N ASP A 51 -8.47 -62.70 -15.93
CA ASP A 51 -7.23 -63.22 -16.54
C ASP A 51 -6.04 -62.23 -16.45
N SER A 52 -6.18 -61.17 -15.65
CA SER A 52 -5.20 -60.10 -15.48
C SER A 52 -4.97 -59.26 -16.75
N THR A 53 -5.77 -59.43 -17.79
CA THR A 53 -5.70 -58.53 -18.94
C THR A 53 -6.24 -57.14 -18.59
N ILE A 54 -5.51 -56.10 -19.07
CA ILE A 54 -5.86 -54.70 -18.75
C ILE A 54 -6.31 -54.00 -20.05
N LYS A 55 -7.49 -53.38 -19.96
CA LYS A 55 -8.03 -52.49 -21.02
C LYS A 55 -8.12 -51.06 -20.50
N VAL A 56 -7.56 -50.15 -21.26
CA VAL A 56 -7.50 -48.72 -20.92
C VAL A 56 -8.39 -47.95 -21.90
N ASN A 57 -9.33 -47.11 -21.39
CA ASN A 57 -10.21 -46.28 -22.20
C ASN A 57 -10.14 -44.82 -21.73
N ASN A 58 -10.33 -43.88 -22.68
CA ASN A 58 -10.32 -42.44 -22.48
C ASN A 58 -9.02 -41.91 -21.83
N MET A 59 -7.90 -42.51 -22.14
CA MET A 59 -6.58 -42.07 -21.69
C MET A 59 -5.62 -42.00 -22.89
N PRO A 60 -5.66 -40.91 -23.66
CA PRO A 60 -4.80 -40.77 -24.84
C PRO A 60 -3.32 -40.74 -24.45
N GLY A 61 -2.46 -41.35 -25.27
CA GLY A 61 -1.01 -41.34 -25.07
C GLY A 61 -0.45 -42.45 -24.19
N ILE A 62 -1.26 -43.37 -23.64
CA ILE A 62 -0.77 -44.47 -22.82
C ILE A 62 -0.52 -45.71 -23.71
N GLN A 63 0.72 -46.15 -23.74
CA GLN A 63 1.05 -47.44 -24.33
C GLN A 63 0.71 -48.58 -23.34
N LYS A 64 0.11 -49.65 -23.84
CA LYS A 64 -0.31 -50.82 -23.02
C LYS A 64 0.85 -51.53 -22.32
N THR A 65 2.07 -51.24 -22.65
CA THR A 65 3.30 -51.84 -22.14
C THR A 65 3.86 -51.20 -20.85
N ASP A 66 3.34 -50.00 -20.44
CA ASP A 66 3.83 -49.33 -19.26
C ASP A 66 3.07 -49.77 -18.01
N THR A 67 3.39 -50.94 -17.51
CA THR A 67 2.73 -51.58 -16.37
C THR A 67 2.86 -50.75 -15.07
N ALA A 68 4.00 -50.11 -14.81
CA ALA A 68 4.24 -49.30 -13.64
C ALA A 68 3.34 -48.05 -13.63
N PHE A 69 3.18 -47.39 -14.79
CA PHE A 69 2.28 -46.23 -14.96
C PHE A 69 0.81 -46.62 -14.77
N ILE A 70 0.40 -47.77 -15.31
CA ILE A 70 -1.00 -48.26 -15.16
C ILE A 70 -1.30 -48.54 -13.70
N HIS A 71 -0.42 -49.21 -12.96
CA HIS A 71 -0.58 -49.44 -11.52
C HIS A 71 -0.66 -48.14 -10.73
N GLY A 72 0.15 -47.16 -11.04
CA GLY A 72 0.09 -45.81 -10.47
C GLY A 72 -1.29 -45.17 -10.70
N LYS A 73 -1.83 -45.30 -11.92
CA LYS A 73 -3.18 -44.76 -12.26
C LYS A 73 -4.30 -45.51 -11.54
N ILE A 74 -4.22 -46.86 -11.43
CA ILE A 74 -5.19 -47.65 -10.64
C ILE A 74 -5.23 -47.17 -9.18
N ASN A 75 -4.06 -47.00 -8.56
CA ASN A 75 -3.99 -46.48 -7.18
C ASN A 75 -4.59 -45.08 -7.05
N LYS A 76 -4.34 -44.20 -8.00
CA LYS A 76 -4.96 -42.88 -8.07
C LYS A 76 -6.49 -42.99 -8.19
N PHE A 77 -7.00 -43.79 -9.11
CA PHE A 77 -8.42 -43.98 -9.33
C PHE A 77 -9.12 -44.58 -8.11
N LYS A 78 -8.47 -45.53 -7.39
CA LYS A 78 -8.95 -46.05 -6.09
C LYS A 78 -9.09 -44.96 -5.04
N SER A 79 -8.22 -43.99 -5.02
CA SER A 79 -8.31 -42.86 -4.09
C SER A 79 -9.37 -41.83 -4.49
N GLU A 80 -9.71 -41.73 -5.75
CA GLU A 80 -10.72 -40.81 -6.29
C GLU A 80 -12.13 -41.38 -6.22
N ASN A 81 -12.31 -42.67 -6.58
CA ASN A 81 -13.60 -43.33 -6.68
C ASN A 81 -13.51 -44.78 -6.22
N LYS A 82 -14.62 -45.29 -5.64
CA LYS A 82 -14.73 -46.74 -5.29
C LYS A 82 -14.80 -47.56 -6.59
N PRO A 83 -13.97 -48.62 -6.75
CA PRO A 83 -14.03 -49.48 -7.92
C PRO A 83 -15.40 -50.13 -8.06
N ILE A 84 -15.78 -50.52 -9.27
CA ILE A 84 -17.03 -51.23 -9.58
C ILE A 84 -16.67 -52.65 -10.00
N SER A 85 -17.18 -53.65 -9.29
CA SER A 85 -17.07 -55.06 -9.68
C SER A 85 -18.05 -55.38 -10.79
N ILE A 86 -17.59 -56.03 -11.85
CA ILE A 86 -18.43 -56.50 -12.95
C ILE A 86 -18.63 -57.99 -12.73
N GLU A 87 -19.84 -58.36 -12.28
CA GLU A 87 -20.17 -59.73 -11.91
C GLU A 87 -21.25 -60.28 -12.85
N TYR A 88 -21.16 -61.59 -13.16
CA TYR A 88 -22.16 -62.33 -13.87
C TYR A 88 -22.40 -63.66 -13.19
N LYS A 89 -23.64 -63.99 -12.86
CA LYS A 89 -24.08 -65.21 -12.13
C LYS A 89 -23.29 -65.48 -10.84
N GLY A 90 -22.88 -64.42 -10.13
CA GLY A 90 -22.14 -64.52 -8.88
C GLY A 90 -20.60 -64.67 -9.03
N GLU A 91 -20.06 -64.69 -10.28
CA GLU A 91 -18.64 -64.66 -10.53
C GLU A 91 -18.18 -63.26 -10.93
N ASN A 92 -17.06 -62.81 -10.33
CA ASN A 92 -16.41 -61.52 -10.71
C ASN A 92 -15.63 -61.75 -12.02
N LEU A 93 -16.09 -61.13 -13.10
CA LEU A 93 -15.50 -61.18 -14.43
C LEU A 93 -14.40 -60.14 -14.62
N ALA A 94 -14.56 -58.93 -14.04
CA ALA A 94 -13.63 -57.84 -14.17
C ALA A 94 -13.86 -56.78 -13.07
N THR A 95 -12.87 -55.94 -12.84
CA THR A 95 -12.98 -54.77 -11.95
C THR A 95 -12.72 -53.49 -12.74
N LEU A 96 -13.65 -52.56 -12.66
CA LEU A 96 -13.56 -51.28 -13.30
C LEU A 96 -12.98 -50.20 -12.31
N TYR A 97 -11.86 -49.64 -12.64
CA TYR A 97 -11.23 -48.48 -12.00
C TYR A 97 -11.47 -47.25 -12.86
N TYR A 98 -11.98 -46.16 -12.31
CA TYR A 98 -12.24 -44.95 -13.06
C TYR A 98 -11.82 -43.72 -12.25
N GLY A 99 -11.28 -42.74 -12.97
CA GLY A 99 -10.87 -41.45 -12.39
C GLY A 99 -11.95 -40.38 -12.60
N ASN A 100 -11.72 -39.21 -12.01
CA ASN A 100 -12.58 -38.07 -12.25
C ASN A 100 -12.43 -37.57 -13.69
N SER A 101 -13.52 -37.15 -14.30
CA SER A 101 -13.48 -36.50 -15.62
C SER A 101 -12.70 -35.19 -15.57
N GLU A 102 -12.28 -34.71 -16.74
CA GLU A 102 -11.58 -33.44 -16.85
C GLU A 102 -12.45 -32.28 -16.32
N VAL A 103 -13.75 -32.34 -16.54
CA VAL A 103 -14.71 -31.34 -16.04
C VAL A 103 -14.76 -31.32 -14.51
N LEU A 104 -14.84 -32.50 -13.86
CA LEU A 104 -14.84 -32.60 -12.40
C LEU A 104 -13.53 -32.08 -11.79
N THR A 105 -12.42 -32.36 -12.45
CA THR A 105 -11.11 -31.88 -12.02
C THR A 105 -11.01 -30.36 -12.12
N LYS A 106 -11.50 -29.75 -13.21
CA LYS A 106 -11.57 -28.29 -13.38
C LYS A 106 -12.51 -27.63 -12.36
N LEU A 107 -13.69 -28.22 -12.12
CA LEU A 107 -14.65 -27.72 -11.15
C LEU A 107 -14.10 -27.67 -9.72
N LYS A 108 -13.20 -28.57 -9.35
CA LYS A 108 -12.54 -28.57 -8.04
C LYS A 108 -11.74 -27.29 -7.78
N TYR A 109 -11.13 -26.71 -8.81
CA TYR A 109 -10.30 -25.50 -8.69
C TYR A 109 -11.08 -24.21 -8.92
N TYR A 110 -12.27 -24.28 -9.49
CA TYR A 110 -13.10 -23.11 -9.78
C TYR A 110 -13.37 -22.20 -8.58
N PRO A 111 -13.73 -22.70 -7.37
CA PRO A 111 -13.94 -21.84 -6.21
C PRO A 111 -12.69 -21.07 -5.79
N ILE A 112 -11.51 -21.69 -5.90
CA ILE A 112 -10.22 -21.07 -5.57
C ILE A 112 -9.92 -19.95 -6.57
N ALA A 113 -10.11 -20.21 -7.86
CA ALA A 113 -9.93 -19.21 -8.90
C ALA A 113 -10.87 -18.00 -8.70
N LEU A 114 -12.14 -18.26 -8.36
CA LEU A 114 -13.13 -17.22 -8.08
C LEU A 114 -12.73 -16.35 -6.89
N LEU A 115 -12.30 -16.96 -5.78
CA LEU A 115 -11.82 -16.24 -4.60
C LEU A 115 -10.62 -15.37 -4.92
N LEU A 116 -9.68 -15.86 -5.75
CA LEU A 116 -8.50 -15.12 -6.17
C LEU A 116 -8.88 -13.90 -7.02
N ILE A 117 -9.85 -14.04 -7.93
CA ILE A 117 -10.37 -12.93 -8.73
C ILE A 117 -11.04 -11.88 -7.85
N ILE A 118 -11.89 -12.29 -6.90
CA ILE A 118 -12.56 -11.38 -5.95
C ILE A 118 -11.52 -10.63 -5.11
N PHE A 119 -10.49 -11.31 -4.61
CA PHE A 119 -9.41 -10.69 -3.84
C PHE A 119 -8.62 -9.68 -4.68
N LEU A 120 -8.29 -10.01 -5.92
CA LEU A 120 -7.58 -9.11 -6.83
C LEU A 120 -8.42 -7.86 -7.13
N PHE A 121 -9.71 -8.05 -7.42
CA PHE A 121 -10.63 -6.95 -7.69
C PHE A 121 -10.80 -6.03 -6.48
N GLY A 122 -10.98 -6.60 -5.27
CA GLY A 122 -11.03 -5.84 -4.02
C GLY A 122 -9.75 -5.03 -3.77
N THR A 123 -8.60 -5.61 -4.08
CA THR A 123 -7.29 -4.94 -3.95
C THR A 123 -7.19 -3.74 -4.91
N VAL A 124 -7.59 -3.91 -6.16
CA VAL A 124 -7.61 -2.82 -7.16
C VAL A 124 -8.54 -1.69 -6.71
N ILE A 125 -9.76 -2.00 -6.28
CA ILE A 125 -10.71 -0.99 -5.77
C ILE A 125 -10.13 -0.24 -4.57
N TYR A 126 -9.51 -0.95 -3.62
CA TYR A 126 -8.88 -0.33 -2.46
C TYR A 126 -7.79 0.67 -2.87
N PHE A 127 -6.91 0.30 -3.80
CA PHE A 127 -5.86 1.21 -4.28
C PHE A 127 -6.43 2.42 -5.04
N LEU A 128 -7.43 2.22 -5.90
CA LEU A 128 -8.09 3.31 -6.61
C LEU A 128 -8.77 4.29 -5.64
N PHE A 129 -9.50 3.79 -4.66
CA PHE A 129 -10.14 4.62 -3.65
C PHE A 129 -9.12 5.43 -2.84
N LYS A 130 -8.03 4.78 -2.40
CA LYS A 130 -6.95 5.44 -1.66
C LYS A 130 -6.28 6.54 -2.49
N THR A 131 -5.99 6.27 -3.76
CA THR A 131 -5.35 7.22 -4.67
C THR A 131 -6.26 8.42 -4.96
N ASN A 132 -7.54 8.18 -5.23
CA ASN A 132 -8.51 9.24 -5.49
C ASN A 132 -8.68 10.16 -4.27
N LYS A 133 -8.82 9.60 -3.07
CA LYS A 133 -8.95 10.38 -1.83
C LYS A 133 -7.73 11.29 -1.60
N THR A 134 -6.53 10.78 -1.82
CA THR A 134 -5.29 11.57 -1.69
C THR A 134 -5.22 12.66 -2.77
N SER A 135 -5.61 12.35 -4.00
CA SER A 135 -5.63 13.32 -5.11
C SER A 135 -6.61 14.47 -4.87
N GLU A 136 -7.82 14.16 -4.40
CA GLU A 136 -8.82 15.19 -4.06
C GLU A 136 -8.34 16.11 -2.93
N GLN A 137 -7.78 15.55 -1.86
CA GLN A 137 -7.20 16.34 -0.79
C GLN A 137 -6.08 17.25 -1.30
N ASN A 138 -5.23 16.76 -2.18
CA ASN A 138 -4.14 17.54 -2.76
C ASN A 138 -4.63 18.67 -3.66
N LYS A 139 -5.66 18.43 -4.47
CA LYS A 139 -6.30 19.47 -5.30
C LYS A 139 -6.94 20.55 -4.45
N LEU A 140 -7.67 20.19 -3.39
CA LEU A 140 -8.26 21.14 -2.46
C LEU A 140 -7.18 22.00 -1.79
N TRP A 141 -6.10 21.40 -1.31
CA TRP A 141 -4.99 22.12 -0.69
C TRP A 141 -4.31 23.08 -1.66
N ALA A 142 -4.03 22.64 -2.88
CA ALA A 142 -3.41 23.49 -3.90
C ALA A 142 -4.32 24.67 -4.30
N GLY A 143 -5.62 24.39 -4.45
CA GLY A 143 -6.62 25.43 -4.73
C GLY A 143 -6.73 26.47 -3.62
N MET A 144 -6.89 26.01 -2.36
CA MET A 144 -6.96 26.89 -1.20
C MET A 144 -5.68 27.69 -1.02
N ALA A 145 -4.51 27.07 -1.17
CA ALA A 145 -3.24 27.77 -1.01
C ALA A 145 -3.05 28.88 -2.07
N LYS A 146 -3.35 28.56 -3.34
CA LYS A 146 -3.28 29.52 -4.43
C LYS A 146 -4.24 30.70 -4.24
N GLU A 147 -5.49 30.38 -3.86
CA GLU A 147 -6.51 31.40 -3.62
C GLU A 147 -6.16 32.29 -2.42
N THR A 148 -5.72 31.69 -1.30
CA THR A 148 -5.27 32.43 -0.12
C THR A 148 -4.08 33.35 -0.44
N ALA A 149 -3.11 32.85 -1.20
CA ALA A 149 -1.97 33.68 -1.62
C ALA A 149 -2.42 34.86 -2.49
N HIS A 150 -3.37 34.63 -3.40
CA HIS A 150 -3.89 35.70 -4.27
C HIS A 150 -4.72 36.74 -3.48
N GLN A 151 -5.60 36.28 -2.59
CA GLN A 151 -6.44 37.16 -1.78
C GLN A 151 -5.67 37.96 -0.72
N ILE A 152 -4.54 37.44 -0.22
CA ILE A 152 -3.65 38.18 0.68
C ILE A 152 -2.70 39.10 -0.12
N GLY A 153 -2.27 38.69 -1.29
CA GLY A 153 -1.33 39.45 -2.13
C GLY A 153 -1.89 40.82 -2.56
N THR A 154 -3.18 40.91 -2.87
CA THR A 154 -3.83 42.17 -3.27
C THR A 154 -3.82 43.24 -2.18
N PRO A 155 -4.34 43.03 -0.95
CA PRO A 155 -4.27 44.00 0.14
C PRO A 155 -2.81 44.25 0.57
N LEU A 156 -1.91 43.27 0.45
CA LEU A 156 -0.49 43.44 0.77
C LEU A 156 0.18 44.44 -0.16
N SER A 157 -0.10 44.36 -1.46
CA SER A 157 0.41 45.35 -2.44
C SER A 157 -0.09 46.77 -2.14
N SER A 158 -1.35 46.90 -1.67
CA SER A 158 -1.91 48.18 -1.22
C SER A 158 -1.20 48.71 0.01
N LEU A 159 -0.95 47.85 1.02
CA LEU A 159 -0.20 48.20 2.23
C LEU A 159 1.23 48.65 1.94
N LEU A 160 1.90 48.02 1.01
CA LEU A 160 3.23 48.44 0.51
C LEU A 160 3.15 49.87 -0.07
N GLY A 161 2.16 50.15 -0.93
CA GLY A 161 1.94 51.47 -1.51
C GLY A 161 1.67 52.51 -0.44
N TRP A 162 0.81 52.26 0.53
CA TRP A 162 0.53 53.19 1.63
C TRP A 162 1.76 53.43 2.51
N ASN A 163 2.54 52.40 2.80
CA ASN A 163 3.76 52.58 3.60
C ASN A 163 4.82 53.42 2.88
N GLU A 164 4.89 53.34 1.56
CA GLU A 164 5.77 54.19 0.76
C GLU A 164 5.32 55.67 0.74
N LEU A 165 4.01 55.89 0.67
CA LEU A 165 3.45 57.23 0.82
C LEU A 165 3.72 57.83 2.22
N LEU A 166 3.54 57.05 3.30
CA LEU A 166 3.88 57.51 4.65
C LEU A 166 5.37 57.87 4.82
N ARG A 167 6.27 57.20 4.10
CA ARG A 167 7.68 57.55 4.07
C ARG A 167 7.93 58.88 3.33
N SER A 168 7.26 59.10 2.20
CA SER A 168 7.42 60.29 1.41
C SER A 168 6.94 61.54 2.15
N GLU A 169 5.97 61.40 3.05
CA GLU A 169 5.45 62.46 3.90
C GLU A 169 6.25 62.69 5.21
N ASN A 170 7.43 62.04 5.35
CA ASN A 170 8.31 62.17 6.52
C ASN A 170 7.62 61.84 7.87
N ILE A 171 6.66 60.92 7.87
CA ILE A 171 6.07 60.41 9.08
C ILE A 171 7.10 59.57 9.85
N ASN A 172 7.06 59.62 11.17
CA ASN A 172 7.99 59.04 12.10
C ASN A 172 8.62 57.68 11.57
N PRO A 173 9.95 57.67 11.32
CA PRO A 173 10.65 56.50 10.73
C PRO A 173 10.51 55.21 11.56
N GLU A 174 10.24 55.30 12.86
CA GLU A 174 10.00 54.10 13.69
C GLU A 174 8.69 53.44 13.36
N ILE A 175 7.62 54.22 13.07
CA ILE A 175 6.31 53.66 12.70
C ILE A 175 6.37 52.96 11.36
N THR A 176 6.96 53.59 10.35
CA THR A 176 7.10 53.00 9.02
C THR A 176 7.96 51.73 9.05
N LYS A 177 9.00 51.68 9.91
CA LYS A 177 9.82 50.48 10.11
C LYS A 177 9.06 49.31 10.77
N GLU A 178 8.17 49.57 11.72
CA GLU A 178 7.33 48.51 12.31
C GLU A 178 6.29 48.03 11.29
N ILE A 179 5.68 48.91 10.50
CA ILE A 179 4.79 48.51 9.38
C ILE A 179 5.51 47.66 8.37
N ASP A 180 6.75 48.00 7.98
CA ASP A 180 7.56 47.14 7.10
C ASP A 180 7.78 45.75 7.64
N LYS A 181 8.01 45.60 8.93
CA LYS A 181 8.19 44.27 9.54
C LYS A 181 6.94 43.42 9.37
N ASP A 182 5.75 44.00 9.56
CA ASP A 182 4.49 43.29 9.41
C ASP A 182 4.16 42.99 7.95
N ILE A 183 4.44 43.92 7.03
CA ILE A 183 4.32 43.73 5.59
C ILE A 183 5.23 42.58 5.13
N ASN A 184 6.51 42.61 5.47
CA ASN A 184 7.48 41.56 5.11
C ASN A 184 7.07 40.18 5.69
N ARG A 185 6.43 40.18 6.85
CA ARG A 185 5.89 38.96 7.45
C ARG A 185 4.72 38.42 6.64
N LEU A 186 3.78 39.25 6.20
CA LEU A 186 2.64 38.88 5.36
C LEU A 186 3.12 38.40 3.98
N GLU A 187 4.10 39.08 3.39
CA GLU A 187 4.71 38.71 2.12
C GLU A 187 5.36 37.33 2.20
N THR A 188 6.11 37.05 3.26
CA THR A 188 6.69 35.72 3.52
C THR A 188 5.60 34.63 3.64
N ILE A 189 4.50 34.93 4.31
CA ILE A 189 3.37 34.00 4.44
C ILE A 189 2.73 33.73 3.06
N THR A 190 2.47 34.79 2.29
CA THR A 190 1.87 34.71 0.95
C THR A 190 2.75 33.90 -0.02
N GLU A 191 4.05 34.17 -0.02
CA GLU A 191 5.01 33.41 -0.83
C GLU A 191 5.05 31.92 -0.46
N ARG A 192 5.00 31.59 0.84
CA ARG A 192 4.94 30.22 1.33
C ARG A 192 3.69 29.50 0.85
N PHE A 193 2.52 30.15 0.93
CA PHE A 193 1.26 29.60 0.44
C PHE A 193 1.27 29.39 -1.08
N SER A 194 1.83 30.34 -1.84
CA SER A 194 1.98 30.22 -3.29
C SER A 194 2.83 29.01 -3.68
N LYS A 195 3.92 28.72 -2.95
CA LYS A 195 4.78 27.55 -3.19
C LYS A 195 4.13 26.21 -2.90
N ILE A 196 3.08 26.17 -2.06
CA ILE A 196 2.30 24.94 -1.78
C ILE A 196 1.44 24.52 -2.98
N GLY A 197 0.99 25.46 -3.79
CA GLY A 197 0.11 25.24 -4.95
C GLY A 197 0.85 24.72 -6.19
N SER A 198 2.20 24.69 -6.20
CA SER A 198 3.02 24.26 -7.32
C SER A 198 4.02 23.18 -6.91
N LEU A 199 4.50 22.39 -7.87
CA LEU A 199 5.60 21.44 -7.62
C LEU A 199 6.90 22.25 -7.41
N PRO A 200 7.55 22.14 -6.25
CA PRO A 200 8.77 22.87 -5.98
C PRO A 200 9.94 22.28 -6.76
N ILE A 201 10.82 23.17 -7.24
CA ILE A 201 12.10 22.76 -7.79
C ILE A 201 13.01 22.37 -6.63
N LEU A 202 13.60 21.18 -6.71
CA LEU A 202 14.56 20.66 -5.75
C LEU A 202 15.98 20.85 -6.31
N ASN A 203 16.84 21.44 -5.52
CA ASN A 203 18.26 21.60 -5.81
C ASN A 203 19.08 20.84 -4.75
N GLU A 204 20.34 20.60 -5.05
CA GLU A 204 21.27 20.00 -4.13
C GLU A 204 21.72 21.01 -3.07
N TYR A 205 21.56 20.64 -1.82
CA TYR A 205 22.01 21.40 -0.66
C TYR A 205 22.63 20.48 0.39
N ASP A 206 23.53 21.03 1.19
CA ASP A 206 24.00 20.38 2.40
C ASP A 206 22.94 20.52 3.52
N ILE A 207 22.35 19.41 3.94
CA ILE A 207 21.32 19.43 4.98
C ILE A 207 21.84 19.87 6.33
N VAL A 208 23.14 19.65 6.63
CA VAL A 208 23.77 20.09 7.89
C VAL A 208 23.82 21.59 7.94
N GLU A 209 24.34 22.23 6.86
CA GLU A 209 24.42 23.68 6.73
C GLU A 209 23.04 24.33 6.77
N GLU A 210 22.08 23.82 5.98
CA GLU A 210 20.73 24.40 5.93
C GLU A 210 19.98 24.24 7.27
N THR A 211 20.16 23.12 7.96
CA THR A 211 19.57 22.94 9.31
C THR A 211 20.21 23.89 10.31
N LYS A 212 21.54 24.07 10.27
CA LYS A 212 22.27 24.98 11.13
C LYS A 212 21.83 26.42 10.92
N ASN A 213 21.70 26.85 9.67
CA ASN A 213 21.22 28.18 9.32
C ASN A 213 19.81 28.45 9.88
N ALA A 214 18.88 27.48 9.71
CA ALA A 214 17.54 27.56 10.26
C ALA A 214 17.54 27.59 11.81
N PHE A 215 18.38 26.77 12.45
CA PHE A 215 18.57 26.73 13.89
C PHE A 215 19.06 28.07 14.44
N ASP A 216 20.11 28.65 13.89
CA ASP A 216 20.70 29.92 14.35
C ASP A 216 19.68 31.07 14.18
N TYR A 217 18.95 31.10 13.07
CA TYR A 217 17.87 32.07 12.86
C TYR A 217 16.77 31.99 13.92
N LEU A 218 16.34 30.76 14.26
CA LEU A 218 15.29 30.54 15.24
C LEU A 218 15.75 30.85 16.67
N LYS A 219 16.99 30.50 17.00
CA LYS A 219 17.62 30.80 18.30
C LYS A 219 17.66 32.30 18.57
N LEU A 220 18.05 33.09 17.59
CA LEU A 220 18.12 34.57 17.72
C LEU A 220 16.74 35.23 17.94
N ARG A 221 15.66 34.62 17.44
CA ARG A 221 14.31 35.17 17.53
C ARG A 221 13.45 34.57 18.64
N SER A 222 13.95 33.60 19.35
CA SER A 222 13.27 32.95 20.44
C SER A 222 13.56 33.61 21.80
N SER A 223 12.68 33.36 22.77
CA SER A 223 12.88 33.82 24.13
C SER A 223 14.16 33.23 24.74
N LYS A 224 14.88 34.05 25.54
CA LYS A 224 16.05 33.62 26.30
C LYS A 224 15.73 32.51 27.32
N LEU A 225 14.45 32.24 27.60
CA LEU A 225 14.00 31.15 28.46
C LEU A 225 14.05 29.79 27.79
N ILE A 226 14.37 29.74 26.49
CA ILE A 226 14.49 28.51 25.73
C ILE A 226 15.97 28.22 25.48
N GLN A 227 16.40 27.05 25.91
CA GLN A 227 17.75 26.57 25.64
C GLN A 227 17.79 25.87 24.28
N PHE A 228 18.72 26.24 23.42
CA PHE A 228 18.90 25.65 22.11
C PHE A 228 20.21 24.87 22.04
N SER A 229 20.14 23.63 21.55
CA SER A 229 21.32 22.79 21.27
C SER A 229 21.27 22.22 19.86
N PHE A 230 22.42 22.17 19.22
CA PHE A 230 22.56 21.59 17.88
C PHE A 230 23.73 20.60 17.89
N ASN A 231 23.48 19.41 17.37
CA ASN A 231 24.49 18.38 17.20
C ASN A 231 24.38 17.75 15.82
N SER A 232 25.51 17.42 15.22
CA SER A 232 25.54 16.64 13.98
C SER A 232 26.64 15.61 14.08
N GLN A 233 26.33 14.35 13.72
CA GLN A 233 27.30 13.26 13.68
C GLN A 233 28.13 13.26 12.37
N VAL A 234 27.84 14.18 11.46
CA VAL A 234 28.49 14.33 10.14
C VAL A 234 28.62 15.81 9.81
N ASP A 235 29.64 16.17 9.06
CA ASP A 235 29.91 17.56 8.71
C ASP A 235 29.15 18.01 7.44
N HIS A 236 28.89 17.09 6.51
CA HIS A 236 28.30 17.38 5.22
C HIS A 236 27.47 16.21 4.72
N VAL A 237 26.23 16.48 4.26
CA VAL A 237 25.34 15.47 3.65
C VAL A 237 24.53 16.10 2.53
N PRO A 238 24.83 15.80 1.25
CA PRO A 238 24.09 16.32 0.12
C PRO A 238 22.71 15.68 0.00
N VAL A 239 21.69 16.52 -0.14
CA VAL A 239 20.30 16.12 -0.31
C VAL A 239 19.61 17.03 -1.34
N LEU A 240 18.56 16.51 -1.98
CA LEU A 240 17.73 17.33 -2.88
C LEU A 240 16.62 18.01 -2.06
N LEU A 241 16.72 19.33 -1.92
CA LEU A 241 15.79 20.14 -1.15
C LEU A 241 15.29 21.36 -1.94
N ASN A 242 14.10 21.83 -1.59
CA ASN A 242 13.71 23.21 -1.76
C ASN A 242 14.01 23.95 -0.45
N LYS A 243 15.03 24.81 -0.46
CA LYS A 243 15.56 25.53 0.72
C LYS A 243 14.45 26.23 1.53
N ALA A 244 13.57 26.97 0.86
CA ALA A 244 12.52 27.74 1.53
C ALA A 244 11.51 26.83 2.25
N LEU A 245 11.07 25.74 1.60
CA LEU A 245 10.14 24.78 2.18
C LEU A 245 10.79 23.94 3.29
N TYR A 246 12.07 23.60 3.15
CA TYR A 246 12.81 22.91 4.19
C TYR A 246 12.96 23.79 5.45
N ASN A 247 13.39 25.03 5.30
CA ASN A 247 13.51 25.98 6.42
C ASN A 247 12.15 26.19 7.11
N TRP A 248 11.09 26.29 6.34
CA TRP A 248 9.74 26.36 6.89
C TRP A 248 9.33 25.09 7.67
N THR A 249 9.75 23.91 7.23
CA THR A 249 9.57 22.65 7.96
C THR A 249 10.23 22.70 9.33
N ILE A 250 11.51 23.10 9.40
CA ILE A 250 12.23 23.23 10.67
C ILE A 250 11.56 24.29 11.56
N GLU A 251 11.21 25.45 11.00
CA GLU A 251 10.51 26.50 11.74
C GLU A 251 9.20 26.02 12.37
N ASN A 252 8.35 25.28 11.62
CA ASN A 252 7.10 24.77 12.15
C ASN A 252 7.31 23.75 13.26
N LEU A 253 8.26 22.84 13.12
CA LEU A 253 8.55 21.82 14.13
C LEU A 253 9.08 22.46 15.41
N VAL A 254 10.03 23.37 15.30
CA VAL A 254 10.59 24.10 16.45
C VAL A 254 9.52 24.96 17.13
N LYS A 255 8.70 25.71 16.38
CA LYS A 255 7.61 26.51 16.95
C LYS A 255 6.57 25.65 17.68
N ASN A 256 6.27 24.48 17.15
CA ASN A 256 5.36 23.55 17.83
C ASN A 256 5.94 23.06 19.16
N GLY A 257 7.25 22.77 19.22
CA GLY A 257 7.96 22.44 20.45
C GLY A 257 7.92 23.61 21.46
N ILE A 258 8.24 24.83 21.02
CA ILE A 258 8.19 26.03 21.86
C ILE A 258 6.79 26.25 22.45
N ASP A 259 5.76 26.11 21.65
CA ASP A 259 4.37 26.22 22.09
C ASP A 259 3.99 25.13 23.09
N ALA A 260 4.44 23.88 22.89
CA ALA A 260 4.22 22.76 23.81
C ALA A 260 4.92 22.98 25.17
N MET A 261 6.03 23.72 25.18
CA MET A 261 6.77 24.13 26.38
C MET A 261 6.25 25.42 27.03
N ARG A 262 5.25 26.07 26.43
CA ARG A 262 4.74 27.39 26.87
C ARG A 262 5.83 28.45 26.94
N GLY A 263 6.80 28.40 26.06
CA GLY A 263 7.90 29.38 25.93
C GLY A 263 9.06 29.22 26.90
N LYS A 264 9.15 28.13 27.68
CA LYS A 264 10.27 27.85 28.59
C LYS A 264 10.64 26.37 28.52
N GLY A 265 11.90 26.05 28.26
CA GLY A 265 12.38 24.67 28.16
C GLY A 265 13.59 24.53 27.25
N SER A 266 13.75 23.38 26.60
CA SER A 266 14.87 23.15 25.68
C SER A 266 14.40 22.58 24.34
N ILE A 267 15.07 23.03 23.27
CA ILE A 267 14.98 22.49 21.92
C ILE A 267 16.34 21.93 21.53
N ALA A 268 16.37 20.68 21.10
CA ALA A 268 17.57 20.08 20.54
C ALA A 268 17.31 19.65 19.09
N ILE A 269 18.26 19.95 18.21
CA ILE A 269 18.26 19.44 16.85
C ILE A 269 19.48 18.55 16.68
N GLU A 270 19.27 17.32 16.23
CA GLU A 270 20.32 16.34 15.98
C GLU A 270 20.24 15.80 14.57
N ILE A 271 21.38 15.71 13.87
CA ILE A 271 21.49 15.11 12.53
C ILE A 271 22.26 13.80 12.65
N VAL A 272 21.60 12.71 12.20
CA VAL A 272 22.12 11.35 12.30
C VAL A 272 22.11 10.69 10.91
N PRO A 273 23.26 10.26 10.40
CA PRO A 273 23.32 9.48 9.17
C PRO A 273 22.69 8.08 9.38
N ASN A 274 22.08 7.54 8.32
CA ASN A 274 21.45 6.22 8.36
C ASN A 274 21.52 5.53 6.99
N GLY A 275 22.70 5.10 6.58
CA GLY A 275 22.96 4.55 5.25
C GLY A 275 22.65 5.57 4.16
N ASN A 276 21.81 5.24 3.19
CA ASN A 276 21.39 6.13 2.11
C ASN A 276 20.37 7.21 2.53
N TRP A 277 20.17 7.38 3.82
CA TRP A 277 19.23 8.34 4.39
C TRP A 277 19.91 9.16 5.48
N VAL A 278 19.43 10.37 5.69
CA VAL A 278 19.80 11.21 6.81
C VAL A 278 18.54 11.52 7.64
N LYS A 279 18.68 11.45 8.96
CA LYS A 279 17.63 11.77 9.92
C LYS A 279 17.94 13.12 10.56
N VAL A 280 16.93 13.98 10.64
CA VAL A 280 16.97 15.20 11.45
C VAL A 280 15.96 15.01 12.57
N LEU A 281 16.43 14.99 13.81
CA LEU A 281 15.66 14.82 15.03
C LEU A 281 15.45 16.19 15.65
N ILE A 282 14.21 16.56 15.93
CA ILE A 282 13.88 17.81 16.64
C ILE A 282 13.19 17.38 17.94
N SER A 283 13.84 17.68 19.07
CA SER A 283 13.39 17.32 20.40
C SER A 283 12.99 18.56 21.19
N ASP A 284 11.89 18.49 21.89
CA ASP A 284 11.41 19.50 22.83
C ASP A 284 11.14 18.89 24.21
N THR A 285 11.13 19.70 25.25
CA THR A 285 10.77 19.32 26.63
C THR A 285 9.34 19.76 26.99
N GLY A 286 8.43 19.72 26.03
CA GLY A 286 7.04 20.13 26.19
C GLY A 286 6.14 19.04 26.78
N SER A 287 4.83 19.32 26.78
CA SER A 287 3.79 18.48 27.39
C SER A 287 3.57 17.12 26.69
N GLY A 288 4.24 16.88 25.58
CA GLY A 288 4.15 15.64 24.81
C GLY A 288 2.84 15.46 24.02
N ILE A 289 2.79 14.34 23.31
CA ILE A 289 1.70 13.94 22.43
C ILE A 289 1.23 12.53 22.83
N PRO A 290 -0.04 12.29 23.10
CA PRO A 290 -0.57 10.95 23.37
C PRO A 290 -0.34 10.00 22.19
N LYS A 291 0.08 8.74 22.46
CA LYS A 291 0.40 7.74 21.42
C LYS A 291 -0.72 7.56 20.38
N LYS A 292 -1.97 7.59 20.81
CA LYS A 292 -3.15 7.50 19.91
C LYS A 292 -3.20 8.59 18.84
N ASN A 293 -2.53 9.73 19.09
CA ASN A 293 -2.54 10.89 18.21
C ASN A 293 -1.32 10.97 17.28
N PHE A 294 -0.33 10.08 17.39
CA PHE A 294 0.92 10.14 16.60
C PHE A 294 0.71 10.20 15.09
N GLN A 295 -0.35 9.57 14.60
CA GLN A 295 -0.70 9.61 13.16
C GLN A 295 -1.66 10.76 12.85
N THR A 296 -2.61 11.04 13.75
CA THR A 296 -3.68 12.00 13.49
C THR A 296 -3.24 13.46 13.57
N ILE A 297 -2.15 13.77 14.29
CA ILE A 297 -1.60 15.14 14.38
C ILE A 297 -1.16 15.70 13.02
N PHE A 298 -0.91 14.84 12.05
CA PHE A 298 -0.54 15.23 10.68
C PHE A 298 -1.76 15.44 9.77
N ASN A 299 -2.97 15.23 10.26
CA ASN A 299 -4.17 15.48 9.49
C ASN A 299 -4.50 16.98 9.53
N PRO A 300 -4.98 17.56 8.40
CA PRO A 300 -5.41 18.94 8.35
C PRO A 300 -6.48 19.25 9.40
N GLY A 301 -6.39 20.43 10.03
CA GLY A 301 -7.36 20.88 11.02
C GLY A 301 -7.17 20.32 12.43
N VAL A 302 -6.24 19.38 12.65
CA VAL A 302 -5.96 18.84 13.99
C VAL A 302 -5.08 19.81 14.76
N THR A 303 -5.62 20.37 15.85
CA THR A 303 -4.89 21.30 16.72
C THR A 303 -5.39 21.18 18.17
N SER A 304 -4.49 21.33 19.10
CA SER A 304 -4.79 21.50 20.53
C SER A 304 -4.80 22.97 20.97
N LYS A 305 -4.48 23.91 20.04
CA LYS A 305 -4.36 25.33 20.35
C LYS A 305 -5.71 26.01 20.19
N LYS A 306 -6.05 26.94 21.12
CA LYS A 306 -7.25 27.78 21.01
C LYS A 306 -7.24 28.71 19.77
N ARG A 307 -6.05 29.11 19.32
CA ARG A 307 -5.83 29.90 18.12
C ARG A 307 -4.85 29.14 17.22
N GLY A 308 -5.28 28.81 16.02
CA GLY A 308 -4.46 28.10 15.01
C GLY A 308 -5.34 27.20 14.15
N TRP A 309 -5.04 27.13 12.88
CA TRP A 309 -5.83 26.42 11.86
C TRP A 309 -5.55 24.92 11.81
N GLY A 310 -4.61 24.41 12.64
CA GLY A 310 -4.22 23.00 12.61
C GLY A 310 -3.53 22.56 11.31
N LEU A 311 -2.93 23.50 10.60
CA LEU A 311 -2.35 23.24 9.28
C LEU A 311 -0.83 23.01 9.32
N GLY A 312 -0.14 23.40 10.40
CA GLY A 312 1.32 23.40 10.47
C GLY A 312 1.93 22.00 10.24
N LEU A 313 1.52 21.00 11.01
CA LEU A 313 2.07 19.63 10.91
C LEU A 313 1.60 18.91 9.65
N SER A 314 0.38 19.14 9.18
CA SER A 314 -0.11 18.57 7.91
C SER A 314 0.67 19.10 6.72
N LEU A 315 1.05 20.38 6.77
CA LEU A 315 1.88 21.01 5.77
C LEU A 315 3.33 20.48 5.82
N VAL A 316 3.90 20.37 7.01
CA VAL A 316 5.22 19.74 7.20
C VAL A 316 5.25 18.34 6.59
N LYS A 317 4.21 17.53 6.87
CA LYS A 317 4.10 16.18 6.28
C LYS A 317 4.09 16.25 4.76
N ARG A 318 3.29 17.14 4.18
CA ARG A 318 3.22 17.32 2.73
C ARG A 318 4.58 17.74 2.13
N ILE A 319 5.23 18.72 2.74
CA ILE A 319 6.55 19.18 2.29
C ILE A 319 7.56 18.02 2.32
N VAL A 320 7.63 17.30 3.43
CA VAL A 320 8.60 16.21 3.60
C VAL A 320 8.28 15.02 2.70
N GLU A 321 7.03 14.53 2.72
CA GLU A 321 6.68 13.27 2.06
C GLU A 321 6.34 13.44 0.57
N GLU A 322 5.56 14.47 0.20
CA GLU A 322 5.13 14.64 -1.19
C GLU A 322 6.16 15.36 -2.04
N TYR A 323 6.77 16.43 -1.52
CA TYR A 323 7.70 17.26 -2.28
C TYR A 323 9.13 16.73 -2.23
N HIS A 324 9.64 16.39 -1.05
CA HIS A 324 11.02 15.93 -0.87
C HIS A 324 11.17 14.40 -0.85
N LYS A 325 10.06 13.63 -0.99
CA LYS A 325 10.07 12.16 -0.96
C LYS A 325 10.72 11.55 0.29
N GLY A 326 10.73 12.32 1.37
CA GLY A 326 11.21 11.93 2.68
C GLY A 326 10.13 11.24 3.53
N LYS A 327 10.37 11.17 4.84
CA LYS A 327 9.40 10.63 5.82
C LYS A 327 9.39 11.48 7.07
N ILE A 328 8.21 11.67 7.67
CA ILE A 328 8.07 12.32 8.98
C ILE A 328 7.30 11.42 9.94
N LYS A 329 7.70 11.42 11.20
CA LYS A 329 6.99 10.72 12.28
C LYS A 329 7.30 11.32 13.66
N VAL A 330 6.43 11.05 14.61
CA VAL A 330 6.77 11.15 16.03
C VAL A 330 7.62 9.92 16.36
N LEU A 331 8.87 10.13 16.72
CA LEU A 331 9.79 9.05 17.10
C LEU A 331 9.47 8.56 18.52
N ASN A 332 9.35 9.51 19.44
CA ASN A 332 8.97 9.27 20.83
C ASN A 332 8.27 10.50 21.39
N SER A 333 7.36 10.30 22.33
CA SER A 333 6.75 11.38 23.08
C SER A 333 6.23 10.88 24.42
N THR A 334 6.58 11.63 25.48
CA THR A 334 6.18 11.41 26.87
C THR A 334 5.60 12.70 27.43
N LYS A 335 5.30 12.73 28.71
CA LYS A 335 4.88 13.96 29.42
C LYS A 335 6.04 14.97 29.58
N ASP A 336 7.28 14.53 29.31
CA ASP A 336 8.49 15.33 29.50
C ASP A 336 9.05 15.84 28.15
N GLY A 337 8.36 15.57 27.03
CA GLY A 337 8.77 16.10 25.72
C GLY A 337 8.39 15.21 24.54
N THR A 338 8.74 15.74 23.36
CA THR A 338 8.50 15.06 22.07
C THR A 338 9.77 15.06 21.22
N ILE A 339 9.99 13.95 20.51
CA ILE A 339 11.02 13.83 19.48
C ILE A 339 10.33 13.62 18.13
N MET A 340 10.43 14.62 17.27
CA MET A 340 9.99 14.54 15.88
C MET A 340 11.16 14.11 14.99
N GLN A 341 10.93 13.18 14.09
CA GLN A 341 11.95 12.72 13.14
C GLN A 341 11.49 13.05 11.72
N ILE A 342 12.32 13.73 10.96
CA ILE A 342 12.24 13.83 9.51
C ILE A 342 13.42 13.11 8.88
N THR A 343 13.22 12.51 7.71
CA THR A 343 14.22 11.68 7.05
C THR A 343 14.25 12.02 5.56
N PHE A 344 15.43 12.22 5.02
CA PHE A 344 15.65 12.53 3.60
C PHE A 344 16.61 11.52 2.98
N LYS A 345 16.48 11.31 1.67
CA LYS A 345 17.41 10.45 0.92
C LYS A 345 18.66 11.23 0.60
N VAL A 346 19.81 10.66 0.90
CA VAL A 346 21.12 11.21 0.53
C VAL A 346 21.27 11.14 -0.99
N LYS A 347 21.78 12.19 -1.60
CA LYS A 347 22.15 12.19 -3.01
C LYS A 347 23.52 11.52 -3.15
N ASN A 348 23.54 10.40 -3.83
CA ASN A 348 24.79 9.72 -4.21
C ASN A 348 25.41 10.41 -5.42
#